data_11c1a06d1ea22aa3fb78402471eec0b4
#
_entry.id   11c1a06d1ea22aa3fb78402471eec0b4
#
_cell.length_a   1.000
_cell.length_b   1.000
_cell.length_c   1.000
_cell.angle_alpha   90.00
_cell.angle_beta   90.00
_cell.angle_gamma   90.00
#
_symmetry.space_group_name_H-M   'P 1'
#
loop_
_entity.id
_entity.type
_entity.pdbx_description
1 polymer ?
#
loop_
_entity_poly.entity_id
_entity_poly.type
_entity_poly.pdbx_seq_one_letter_code
_entity_poly.pdbx_strand_id
1 'polypeptide(L)'
;SYTDGFGTEYSQTLYVIQKTGNDGLGKSMSFSEIRSLGRAGETVTIDDYVMLEGYVVGNKESGNSGENEKLSTTSSDNTSYLKDIYVESLDAAYGFLIKAETVEDNIFSRYDKVTLLLKGMTIRKELEPERYVIQGFTTANVVGREAGTSAPEKEKYISELTDNDLYTQVTLKDCEFAVRKGSLTPVNDAYTLSSGKGFISKYPRLVRDIQGSTIYTYTNTTCPYRRDGVKLPYGSGTLTGVVVSELYPNYVYGDNDDDDLCGNIGRYQIRHQAYSDIAFDKERTFSNILLEFRYAAGFRSEDGVSYFRPTEGQATARFLHSTGAAVTYCPSTFNYIGWTGTSAGVAPFKNHKGVDASL
;
A
#
# COMPACT_ATOMS: atom_id res chain seq x y z
N SER A 1 -36.62 -1.98 17.39
CA SER A 1 -37.20 -2.20 18.08
C SER A 1 -38.24 -2.01 18.49
N TYR A 2 -39.00 -2.18 19.24
CA TYR A 2 -39.95 -1.95 19.69
C TYR A 2 -40.47 -2.40 20.79
N THR A 3 -41.09 -2.33 21.46
CA THR A 3 -41.56 -2.72 22.45
C THR A 3 -42.61 -2.97 22.73
N ASP A 4 -43.22 -3.18 23.11
CA ASP A 4 -43.80 -3.39 23.96
C ASP A 4 -44.92 -3.59 24.20
N GLY A 5 -45.19 -4.25 24.91
CA GLY A 5 -46.38 -4.46 25.33
C GLY A 5 -47.20 -3.36 25.12
N PHE A 6 -46.77 -2.49 25.16
CA PHE A 6 -47.31 -1.39 24.98
C PHE A 6 -46.35 -0.59 24.41
N GLY A 7 -45.58 -1.05 24.07
CA GLY A 7 -44.77 -0.98 23.69
C GLY A 7 -43.97 -0.56 22.97
N THR A 8 -43.31 -0.30 22.46
CA THR A 8 -42.68 0.14 21.71
C THR A 8 -41.55 -0.11 21.32
N GLU A 9 -40.92 -0.28 20.55
CA GLU A 9 -40.19 -0.14 19.77
C GLU A 9 -39.42 -0.35 19.11
N TYR A 10 -38.77 -0.47 18.49
CA TYR A 10 -38.35 -0.87 17.69
C TYR A 10 -37.21 -0.90 16.97
N SER A 11 -36.77 -1.74 16.16
CA SER A 11 -35.63 -1.93 15.34
C SER A 11 -35.43 -0.83 14.34
N GLN A 12 -34.44 -0.10 14.46
CA GLN A 12 -34.17 0.96 13.52
C GLN A 12 -33.78 0.46 12.15
N THR A 13 -33.03 -0.62 12.09
CA THR A 13 -32.67 -1.24 10.83
C THR A 13 -33.93 -1.68 10.09
N LEU A 14 -34.82 -2.29 10.79
CA LEU A 14 -36.07 -2.70 10.22
C LEU A 14 -36.88 -1.50 9.73
N TYR A 15 -36.85 -0.45 10.46
CA TYR A 15 -37.50 0.79 10.06
C TYR A 15 -36.88 1.38 8.79
N VAL A 16 -35.57 1.39 8.70
CA VAL A 16 -34.90 1.85 7.48
C VAL A 16 -35.25 0.98 6.28
N ILE A 17 -35.29 -0.30 6.45
CA ILE A 17 -35.68 -1.21 5.39
C ILE A 17 -37.07 -0.87 4.87
N GLN A 18 -37.99 -0.61 5.76
CA GLN A 18 -39.32 -0.21 5.36
C GLN A 18 -39.35 1.14 4.63
N LYS A 19 -38.41 1.97 4.88
CA LYS A 19 -38.32 3.27 4.24
C LYS A 19 -37.69 3.26 2.88
N THR A 20 -36.94 2.25 2.58
CA THR A 20 -36.22 2.19 1.32
C THR A 20 -37.06 1.79 0.14
N GLY A 21 -38.31 1.55 0.37
CA GLY A 21 -39.27 1.30 -0.69
C GLY A 21 -39.75 -0.13 -0.75
N ASN A 22 -40.49 -0.42 -1.77
CA ASN A 22 -41.16 -1.70 -1.93
C ASN A 22 -40.21 -2.86 -2.12
N ASP A 23 -39.08 -2.58 -2.64
CA ASP A 23 -38.00 -3.50 -2.88
C ASP A 23 -37.02 -3.54 -1.72
N GLY A 24 -37.38 -2.93 -0.64
CA GLY A 24 -36.59 -2.92 0.57
C GLY A 24 -35.42 -1.97 0.50
N LEU A 25 -34.19 -2.52 0.63
CA LEU A 25 -33.00 -1.73 0.78
C LEU A 25 -32.49 -1.11 -0.52
N GLY A 26 -33.04 -1.53 -1.64
CA GLY A 26 -32.60 -1.07 -2.93
C GLY A 26 -32.03 -2.22 -3.76
N LYS A 27 -31.34 -1.87 -4.82
CA LYS A 27 -30.84 -2.80 -5.82
C LYS A 27 -29.45 -3.27 -5.46
N SER A 28 -29.27 -4.56 -5.30
CA SER A 28 -27.92 -5.14 -5.26
C SER A 28 -27.26 -5.01 -6.63
N MET A 29 -26.07 -4.49 -6.65
CA MET A 29 -25.26 -4.37 -7.85
C MET A 29 -23.92 -5.06 -7.65
N SER A 30 -23.43 -5.70 -8.70
CA SER A 30 -22.08 -6.23 -8.71
C SER A 30 -21.06 -5.12 -8.66
N PHE A 31 -19.85 -5.46 -8.27
CA PHE A 31 -18.74 -4.47 -8.29
C PHE A 31 -18.52 -3.92 -9.69
N SER A 32 -18.65 -4.75 -10.73
CA SER A 32 -18.54 -4.30 -12.10
C SER A 32 -19.61 -3.29 -12.49
N GLU A 33 -20.84 -3.51 -12.06
CA GLU A 33 -21.93 -2.55 -12.31
C GLU A 33 -21.71 -1.26 -11.55
N ILE A 34 -21.27 -1.33 -10.28
CA ILE A 34 -20.99 -0.12 -9.48
C ILE A 34 -19.83 0.66 -10.10
N ARG A 35 -18.79 -0.03 -10.56
CA ARG A 35 -17.67 0.62 -11.25
C ARG A 35 -18.13 1.42 -12.47
N SER A 36 -19.14 0.96 -13.17
CA SER A 36 -19.68 1.64 -14.33
C SER A 36 -20.38 2.97 -14.02
N LEU A 37 -20.67 3.24 -12.76
CA LEU A 37 -21.20 4.54 -12.34
C LEU A 37 -20.11 5.62 -12.31
N GLY A 38 -18.86 5.22 -12.13
CA GLY A 38 -17.74 6.14 -12.05
C GLY A 38 -17.31 6.65 -13.41
N ARG A 39 -16.85 7.88 -13.45
CA ARG A 39 -16.29 8.51 -14.63
C ARG A 39 -14.88 8.99 -14.36
N ALA A 40 -14.04 8.88 -15.35
CA ALA A 40 -12.65 9.28 -15.22
C ALA A 40 -12.51 10.77 -14.89
N GLY A 41 -11.81 11.05 -13.80
CA GLY A 41 -11.56 12.42 -13.38
C GLY A 41 -12.73 13.15 -12.76
N GLU A 42 -13.91 12.53 -12.70
CA GLU A 42 -15.09 13.13 -12.11
C GLU A 42 -15.44 12.48 -10.77
N THR A 43 -16.04 13.24 -9.89
CA THR A 43 -16.67 12.74 -8.67
C THR A 43 -18.16 12.65 -8.93
N VAL A 44 -18.69 11.44 -8.97
CA VAL A 44 -20.09 11.19 -9.29
C VAL A 44 -20.84 10.79 -8.02
N THR A 45 -21.95 11.49 -7.74
CA THR A 45 -22.82 11.13 -6.62
C THR A 45 -23.68 9.93 -7.00
N ILE A 46 -23.80 8.98 -6.10
CA ILE A 46 -24.66 7.82 -6.25
C ILE A 46 -26.04 8.18 -5.69
N ASP A 47 -26.95 8.49 -6.57
CA ASP A 47 -28.29 8.95 -6.18
C ASP A 47 -29.28 7.81 -5.95
N ASP A 48 -29.05 6.67 -6.57
CA ASP A 48 -29.90 5.51 -6.46
C ASP A 48 -29.63 4.68 -5.21
N TYR A 49 -30.61 3.92 -4.80
CA TYR A 49 -30.47 2.94 -3.72
C TYR A 49 -29.71 1.71 -4.22
N VAL A 50 -28.41 1.83 -4.26
CA VAL A 50 -27.47 0.79 -4.69
C VAL A 50 -26.87 0.13 -3.47
N MET A 51 -26.89 -1.19 -3.45
CA MET A 51 -26.24 -1.98 -2.40
C MET A 51 -25.01 -2.69 -2.97
N LEU A 52 -23.97 -2.68 -2.17
CA LEU A 52 -22.72 -3.38 -2.39
C LEU A 52 -22.56 -4.44 -1.31
N GLU A 53 -22.16 -5.64 -1.71
CA GLU A 53 -21.82 -6.70 -0.77
C GLU A 53 -20.41 -7.19 -1.04
N GLY A 54 -19.59 -7.28 0.00
CA GLY A 54 -18.20 -7.67 -0.13
C GLY A 54 -17.53 -7.98 1.19
N TYR A 55 -16.22 -8.23 1.12
CA TYR A 55 -15.38 -8.48 2.29
C TYR A 55 -14.45 -7.29 2.54
N VAL A 56 -14.34 -6.90 3.79
CA VAL A 56 -13.31 -5.94 4.22
C VAL A 56 -11.98 -6.68 4.28
N VAL A 57 -11.03 -6.29 3.45
CA VAL A 57 -9.70 -6.93 3.37
C VAL A 57 -8.59 -6.09 3.95
N GLY A 58 -8.86 -4.84 4.26
CA GLY A 58 -7.93 -3.96 4.95
C GLY A 58 -8.65 -2.78 5.58
N ASN A 59 -8.20 -2.39 6.76
CA ASN A 59 -8.76 -1.27 7.49
C ASN A 59 -7.76 -0.73 8.52
N LYS A 60 -8.24 0.18 9.37
CA LYS A 60 -7.41 0.90 10.33
C LYS A 60 -6.69 0.02 11.36
N GLU A 61 -7.17 -1.17 11.63
CA GLU A 61 -6.59 -2.05 12.66
C GLU A 61 -5.14 -2.44 12.36
N SER A 62 -4.80 -2.52 11.09
CA SER A 62 -3.45 -2.89 10.67
C SER A 62 -2.39 -1.82 10.94
N GLY A 63 -2.80 -0.56 11.09
CA GLY A 63 -1.88 0.56 11.04
C GLY A 63 -1.23 0.76 9.66
N ASN A 64 -1.66 0.01 8.66
CA ASN A 64 -1.10 -0.02 7.32
C ASN A 64 -2.16 -0.03 6.21
N SER A 65 -3.36 0.45 6.50
CA SER A 65 -4.46 0.38 5.55
C SER A 65 -4.36 1.39 4.41
N GLY A 66 -3.78 2.52 4.64
CA GLY A 66 -3.67 3.54 3.62
C GLY A 66 -2.52 4.49 3.91
N GLU A 67 -2.44 5.58 3.19
CA GLU A 67 -1.41 6.56 3.45
C GLU A 67 -1.95 7.77 4.19
N ASN A 68 -1.07 8.43 4.91
CA ASN A 68 -1.41 9.67 5.57
C ASN A 68 -1.51 10.81 4.57
N GLU A 69 -2.43 11.69 4.82
CA GLU A 69 -2.66 12.85 3.99
C GLU A 69 -1.60 13.92 4.25
N LYS A 70 -1.03 14.43 3.17
CA LYS A 70 -0.08 15.53 3.24
C LYS A 70 -0.84 16.84 3.41
N LEU A 71 -0.67 17.48 4.53
CA LEU A 71 -1.30 18.77 4.81
C LEU A 71 -0.42 19.94 4.36
N SER A 72 0.88 19.76 4.42
CA SER A 72 1.87 20.73 3.97
C SER A 72 3.22 20.08 3.75
N THR A 73 4.21 20.84 3.31
CA THR A 73 5.57 20.32 3.13
C THR A 73 6.22 19.84 4.43
N THR A 74 5.69 20.25 5.56
CA THR A 74 6.29 19.94 6.87
C THR A 74 5.37 19.17 7.81
N SER A 75 4.16 18.90 7.41
CA SER A 75 3.21 18.19 8.27
C SER A 75 2.28 17.28 7.48
N SER A 76 1.81 16.25 8.15
CA SER A 76 0.81 15.32 7.65
C SER A 76 -0.29 15.10 8.68
N ASP A 77 -1.45 14.69 8.18
CA ASP A 77 -2.47 14.11 9.03
C ASP A 77 -2.14 12.63 9.25
N ASN A 78 -1.60 12.32 10.42
CA ASN A 78 -1.21 10.97 10.77
C ASN A 78 -2.41 10.06 11.07
N THR A 79 -3.61 10.53 10.88
CA THR A 79 -4.85 9.78 11.13
C THR A 79 -5.66 9.52 9.87
N SER A 80 -5.30 10.12 8.75
CA SER A 80 -6.10 9.99 7.52
C SER A 80 -6.24 8.54 7.04
N TYR A 81 -5.20 7.72 7.21
CA TYR A 81 -5.26 6.30 6.88
C TYR A 81 -6.30 5.53 7.71
N LEU A 82 -6.69 6.04 8.85
CA LEU A 82 -7.70 5.43 9.71
C LEU A 82 -9.10 5.45 9.10
N LYS A 83 -9.29 6.26 8.06
CA LYS A 83 -10.55 6.35 7.32
C LYS A 83 -10.62 5.38 6.14
N ASP A 84 -9.54 4.76 5.78
CA ASP A 84 -9.46 3.91 4.59
C ASP A 84 -9.93 2.50 4.90
N ILE A 85 -10.82 2.01 4.05
CA ILE A 85 -11.43 0.69 4.13
C ILE A 85 -11.31 0.06 2.74
N TYR A 86 -10.65 -1.06 2.64
CA TYR A 86 -10.60 -1.81 1.38
C TYR A 86 -11.65 -2.90 1.40
N VAL A 87 -12.52 -2.86 0.42
CA VAL A 87 -13.61 -3.83 0.29
C VAL A 87 -13.50 -4.50 -1.07
N GLU A 88 -13.43 -5.82 -1.08
CA GLU A 88 -13.43 -6.60 -2.31
C GLU A 88 -14.74 -7.34 -2.52
N SER A 89 -15.01 -7.67 -3.77
CA SER A 89 -16.19 -8.46 -4.14
C SER A 89 -16.14 -9.87 -3.55
N LEU A 90 -17.27 -10.51 -3.45
CA LEU A 90 -17.38 -11.85 -2.84
C LEU A 90 -16.54 -12.91 -3.56
N ASP A 91 -16.18 -12.68 -4.81
CA ASP A 91 -15.32 -13.54 -5.62
C ASP A 91 -13.88 -13.01 -5.72
N ALA A 92 -13.57 -11.95 -4.99
CA ALA A 92 -12.28 -11.27 -5.03
C ALA A 92 -11.87 -10.71 -6.41
N ALA A 93 -12.81 -10.56 -7.33
CA ALA A 93 -12.50 -10.11 -8.68
C ALA A 93 -12.20 -8.61 -8.77
N TYR A 94 -12.81 -7.82 -7.91
CA TYR A 94 -12.71 -6.36 -7.93
C TYR A 94 -12.69 -5.79 -6.51
N GLY A 95 -12.13 -4.62 -6.37
CA GLY A 95 -12.07 -3.92 -5.09
C GLY A 95 -12.38 -2.43 -5.20
N PHE A 96 -12.77 -1.87 -4.06
CA PHE A 96 -12.94 -0.44 -3.86
C PHE A 96 -12.13 0.01 -2.65
N LEU A 97 -11.55 1.18 -2.77
CA LEU A 97 -11.16 1.95 -1.59
C LEU A 97 -12.37 2.77 -1.16
N ILE A 98 -12.86 2.51 0.03
CA ILE A 98 -13.95 3.27 0.63
C ILE A 98 -13.39 4.17 1.72
N LYS A 99 -13.68 5.46 1.64
CA LYS A 99 -13.23 6.43 2.63
C LYS A 99 -14.37 6.82 3.55
N ALA A 100 -14.16 6.62 4.83
CA ALA A 100 -15.08 7.04 5.87
C ALA A 100 -15.05 8.57 6.06
N GLU A 101 -16.15 9.15 6.46
CA GLU A 101 -16.23 10.57 6.82
C GLU A 101 -15.38 10.86 8.05
N THR A 102 -15.50 10.02 9.05
CA THR A 102 -14.75 10.14 10.28
C THR A 102 -14.02 8.83 10.59
N VAL A 103 -13.04 8.90 11.47
CA VAL A 103 -12.33 7.70 11.95
C VAL A 103 -13.27 6.76 12.69
N GLU A 104 -14.26 7.31 13.38
CA GLU A 104 -15.26 6.55 14.12
C GLU A 104 -16.18 5.76 13.22
N ASP A 105 -16.43 6.23 12.01
CA ASP A 105 -17.25 5.52 11.04
C ASP A 105 -16.58 4.25 10.52
N ASN A 106 -15.26 4.16 10.60
CA ASN A 106 -14.55 2.93 10.23
C ASN A 106 -14.64 1.90 11.36
N ILE A 107 -15.77 1.21 11.41
CA ILE A 107 -16.11 0.29 12.49
C ILE A 107 -15.74 -1.17 12.21
N PHE A 108 -15.22 -1.45 11.05
CA PHE A 108 -15.03 -2.82 10.58
C PHE A 108 -13.75 -3.46 11.12
N SER A 109 -13.78 -4.78 11.10
CA SER A 109 -12.60 -5.62 11.25
C SER A 109 -12.27 -6.30 9.93
N ARG A 110 -11.03 -6.69 9.78
CA ARG A 110 -10.59 -7.44 8.61
C ARG A 110 -11.40 -8.72 8.47
N TYR A 111 -11.86 -8.98 7.26
CA TYR A 111 -12.71 -10.11 6.86
C TYR A 111 -14.19 -9.99 7.25
N ASP A 112 -14.61 -8.89 7.81
CA ASP A 112 -16.04 -8.65 7.91
C ASP A 112 -16.68 -8.74 6.54
N LYS A 113 -17.77 -9.49 6.44
CA LYS A 113 -18.65 -9.46 5.29
C LYS A 113 -19.66 -8.33 5.50
N VAL A 114 -19.72 -7.42 4.56
CA VAL A 114 -20.51 -6.20 4.72
C VAL A 114 -21.48 -6.03 3.56
N THR A 115 -22.64 -5.46 3.89
CA THR A 115 -23.59 -4.95 2.91
C THR A 115 -23.75 -3.45 3.16
N LEU A 116 -23.44 -2.65 2.16
CA LEU A 116 -23.44 -1.20 2.26
C LEU A 116 -24.44 -0.60 1.29
N LEU A 117 -25.20 0.37 1.77
CA LEU A 117 -26.05 1.20 0.94
C LEU A 117 -25.26 2.41 0.49
N LEU A 118 -25.04 2.54 -0.80
CA LEU A 118 -24.15 3.55 -1.37
C LEU A 118 -24.82 4.89 -1.67
N LYS A 119 -26.14 4.98 -1.54
CA LYS A 119 -26.87 6.22 -1.81
C LYS A 119 -26.30 7.38 -0.98
N GLY A 120 -26.04 8.46 -1.68
CA GLY A 120 -25.49 9.67 -1.08
C GLY A 120 -23.96 9.70 -1.03
N MET A 121 -23.30 8.58 -1.24
CA MET A 121 -21.86 8.52 -1.38
C MET A 121 -21.44 8.95 -2.78
N THR A 122 -20.17 9.18 -2.95
CA THR A 122 -19.60 9.52 -4.26
C THR A 122 -18.65 8.45 -4.73
N ILE A 123 -18.60 8.24 -6.03
CA ILE A 123 -17.64 7.36 -6.67
C ILE A 123 -16.76 8.16 -7.63
N ARG A 124 -15.48 7.85 -7.62
CA ARG A 124 -14.49 8.42 -8.51
C ARG A 124 -13.71 7.31 -9.19
N LYS A 125 -13.59 7.42 -10.49
CA LYS A 125 -12.73 6.56 -11.30
C LYS A 125 -11.43 7.28 -11.55
N GLU A 126 -10.34 6.65 -11.18
CA GLU A 126 -8.99 7.12 -11.49
C GLU A 126 -8.37 6.23 -12.56
N LEU A 127 -7.50 6.81 -13.36
CA LEU A 127 -6.84 6.09 -14.46
C LEU A 127 -5.34 6.03 -14.23
N GLU A 128 -4.73 5.10 -14.92
CA GLU A 128 -3.30 4.82 -14.92
C GLU A 128 -2.70 4.60 -13.54
N PRO A 129 -3.08 3.51 -12.89
CA PRO A 129 -3.99 2.44 -13.32
C PRO A 129 -5.46 2.72 -13.02
N GLU A 130 -6.33 1.99 -13.67
CA GLU A 130 -7.76 2.13 -13.44
C GLU A 130 -8.13 1.60 -12.06
N ARG A 131 -8.68 2.48 -11.23
CA ARG A 131 -9.10 2.16 -9.87
C ARG A 131 -10.25 3.04 -9.43
N TYR A 132 -10.92 2.65 -8.37
CA TYR A 132 -12.16 3.27 -7.96
C TYR A 132 -12.16 3.57 -6.48
N VAL A 133 -12.53 4.79 -6.14
CA VAL A 133 -12.64 5.26 -4.75
C VAL A 133 -14.08 5.68 -4.50
N ILE A 134 -14.63 5.21 -3.41
CA ILE A 134 -15.95 5.61 -2.91
C ILE A 134 -15.75 6.42 -1.65
N GLN A 135 -16.38 7.57 -1.55
CA GLN A 135 -16.20 8.50 -0.44
C GLN A 135 -17.54 8.85 0.19
N GLY A 136 -17.49 9.36 1.42
CA GLY A 136 -18.66 9.76 2.14
C GLY A 136 -19.30 8.65 2.96
N PHE A 137 -18.52 7.62 3.29
CA PHE A 137 -19.04 6.52 4.09
C PHE A 137 -19.26 6.94 5.54
N THR A 138 -20.43 6.62 6.04
CA THR A 138 -20.76 6.72 7.45
C THR A 138 -21.37 5.40 7.93
N THR A 139 -21.46 5.23 9.24
CA THR A 139 -22.10 4.03 9.81
C THR A 139 -23.57 3.88 9.39
N ALA A 140 -24.23 4.98 8.99
CA ALA A 140 -25.59 4.92 8.47
C ALA A 140 -25.70 4.17 7.13
N ASN A 141 -24.60 4.00 6.42
CA ASN A 141 -24.56 3.24 5.18
C ASN A 141 -24.53 1.71 5.41
N VAL A 142 -24.28 1.26 6.63
CA VAL A 142 -24.17 -0.16 6.93
C VAL A 142 -25.56 -0.78 7.03
N VAL A 143 -25.84 -1.69 6.12
CA VAL A 143 -27.08 -2.48 6.13
C VAL A 143 -26.86 -3.81 6.81
N GLY A 144 -25.73 -4.41 6.60
CA GLY A 144 -25.36 -5.67 7.20
C GLY A 144 -23.88 -5.76 7.46
N ARG A 145 -23.54 -6.46 8.53
CA ARG A 145 -22.17 -6.76 8.90
C ARG A 145 -22.13 -8.12 9.59
N GLU A 146 -21.25 -8.94 9.13
CA GLU A 146 -21.05 -10.28 9.65
C GLU A 146 -19.55 -10.50 9.83
N ALA A 147 -19.15 -10.82 11.04
CA ALA A 147 -17.73 -11.03 11.34
C ALA A 147 -17.23 -12.30 10.64
N GLY A 148 -16.07 -12.19 10.02
CA GLY A 148 -15.44 -13.30 9.33
C GLY A 148 -13.99 -13.51 9.77
N THR A 149 -13.40 -14.60 9.31
CA THR A 149 -12.03 -14.97 9.61
C THR A 149 -11.16 -15.08 8.36
N SER A 150 -11.75 -15.02 7.19
CA SER A 150 -11.05 -15.11 5.91
C SER A 150 -11.89 -14.47 4.80
N ALA A 151 -11.23 -14.15 3.73
CA ALA A 151 -11.85 -13.78 2.45
C ALA A 151 -11.41 -14.79 1.38
N PRO A 152 -12.04 -14.77 0.20
CA PRO A 152 -11.62 -15.65 -0.88
C PRO A 152 -10.15 -15.52 -1.19
N GLU A 153 -9.50 -16.64 -1.37
CA GLU A 153 -8.08 -16.68 -1.64
C GLU A 153 -7.81 -16.41 -3.12
N LYS A 154 -6.84 -15.55 -3.38
CA LYS A 154 -6.42 -15.21 -4.72
C LYS A 154 -4.90 -15.20 -4.78
N GLU A 155 -4.34 -16.27 -5.28
CA GLU A 155 -2.90 -16.40 -5.42
C GLU A 155 -2.45 -15.99 -6.81
N LYS A 156 -1.39 -15.21 -6.87
CA LYS A 156 -0.80 -14.75 -8.13
C LYS A 156 0.72 -14.66 -8.02
N TYR A 157 1.38 -14.75 -9.13
CA TYR A 157 2.71 -14.17 -9.28
C TYR A 157 2.60 -12.67 -9.50
N ILE A 158 3.68 -11.95 -9.23
CA ILE A 158 3.68 -10.48 -9.37
C ILE A 158 3.31 -10.07 -10.81
N SER A 159 3.78 -10.81 -11.81
CA SER A 159 3.50 -10.50 -13.21
C SER A 159 2.04 -10.71 -13.62
N GLU A 160 1.25 -11.39 -12.81
CA GLU A 160 -0.16 -11.66 -13.10
C GLU A 160 -1.10 -10.58 -12.56
N LEU A 161 -0.57 -9.60 -11.86
CA LEU A 161 -1.37 -8.50 -11.34
C LEU A 161 -1.91 -7.64 -12.48
N THR A 162 -3.16 -7.23 -12.33
CA THR A 162 -3.86 -6.35 -13.25
C THR A 162 -4.53 -5.21 -12.50
N ASP A 163 -5.04 -4.22 -13.22
CA ASP A 163 -5.78 -3.11 -12.60
C ASP A 163 -7.01 -3.60 -11.82
N ASN A 164 -7.56 -4.74 -12.18
CA ASN A 164 -8.68 -5.32 -11.45
C ASN A 164 -8.32 -5.83 -10.05
N ASP A 165 -7.05 -6.08 -9.81
CA ASP A 165 -6.58 -6.49 -8.49
C ASP A 165 -6.45 -5.34 -7.50
N LEU A 166 -6.52 -4.11 -7.98
CA LEU A 166 -6.42 -2.95 -7.10
C LEU A 166 -7.55 -2.94 -6.06
N TYR A 167 -7.14 -2.71 -4.83
CA TYR A 167 -7.99 -2.70 -3.65
C TYR A 167 -8.61 -4.06 -3.29
N THR A 168 -8.06 -5.13 -3.85
CA THR A 168 -8.36 -6.50 -3.43
C THR A 168 -7.20 -7.09 -2.65
N GLN A 169 -7.48 -8.14 -1.88
CA GLN A 169 -6.45 -8.93 -1.24
C GLN A 169 -5.89 -9.95 -2.22
N VAL A 170 -4.57 -9.98 -2.33
CA VAL A 170 -3.85 -10.95 -3.15
C VAL A 170 -2.76 -11.60 -2.31
N THR A 171 -2.55 -12.87 -2.51
CA THR A 171 -1.41 -13.61 -1.98
C THR A 171 -0.40 -13.81 -3.10
N LEU A 172 0.71 -13.09 -3.01
CA LEU A 172 1.80 -13.23 -3.97
C LEU A 172 2.64 -14.46 -3.60
N LYS A 173 2.95 -15.27 -4.61
CA LYS A 173 3.64 -16.55 -4.44
C LYS A 173 5.14 -16.45 -4.61
N ASP A 174 5.84 -17.33 -3.95
CA ASP A 174 7.27 -17.57 -4.12
C ASP A 174 8.10 -16.27 -4.05
N CYS A 175 7.84 -15.50 -3.03
CA CYS A 175 8.42 -14.19 -2.83
C CYS A 175 9.56 -14.20 -1.82
N GLU A 176 10.44 -13.22 -1.97
CA GLU A 176 11.51 -12.92 -1.02
C GLU A 176 11.72 -11.42 -0.96
N PHE A 177 12.16 -10.90 0.18
CA PHE A 177 12.70 -9.55 0.21
C PHE A 177 14.03 -9.47 -0.54
N ALA A 178 14.23 -8.40 -1.26
CA ALA A 178 15.50 -8.16 -1.96
C ALA A 178 16.67 -7.98 -1.00
N VAL A 179 16.40 -7.51 0.21
CA VAL A 179 17.42 -7.37 1.25
C VAL A 179 17.20 -8.38 2.37
N ARG A 180 18.29 -8.75 3.04
CA ARG A 180 18.27 -9.78 4.08
C ARG A 180 18.10 -9.26 5.49
N LYS A 181 18.27 -7.98 5.69
CA LYS A 181 18.35 -7.37 7.02
C LYS A 181 17.57 -6.07 7.06
N GLY A 182 17.25 -5.67 8.24
CA GLY A 182 16.55 -4.43 8.51
C GLY A 182 15.15 -4.65 9.05
N SER A 183 14.42 -3.59 9.11
CA SER A 183 13.03 -3.56 9.54
C SER A 183 12.12 -3.25 8.37
N LEU A 184 10.82 -3.45 8.53
CA LEU A 184 9.83 -3.07 7.52
C LEU A 184 9.88 -1.56 7.28
N THR A 185 9.93 -0.78 8.34
CA THR A 185 10.05 0.67 8.28
C THR A 185 11.04 1.16 9.33
N PRO A 186 12.21 1.62 8.93
CA PRO A 186 13.22 2.10 9.88
C PRO A 186 13.01 3.53 10.33
N VAL A 187 12.24 4.32 9.60
CA VAL A 187 12.05 5.73 9.90
C VAL A 187 11.08 5.96 11.06
N ASN A 188 11.22 7.10 11.70
CA ASN A 188 10.32 7.49 12.76
C ASN A 188 8.95 7.87 12.22
N ASP A 189 7.99 7.84 13.11
CA ASP A 189 6.64 8.25 12.81
C ASP A 189 6.63 9.70 12.33
N ALA A 190 5.95 9.95 11.22
CA ALA A 190 5.90 11.26 10.57
C ALA A 190 7.28 11.93 10.42
N TYR A 191 8.28 11.16 10.06
CA TYR A 191 9.63 11.67 9.89
C TYR A 191 9.66 12.83 8.89
N THR A 192 10.06 14.00 9.37
CA THR A 192 10.17 15.19 8.56
C THR A 192 11.62 15.39 8.14
N LEU A 193 11.84 15.69 6.88
CA LEU A 193 13.14 16.02 6.38
C LEU A 193 13.60 17.38 6.93
N SER A 194 14.86 17.46 7.29
CA SER A 194 15.42 18.64 7.97
C SER A 194 15.32 19.95 7.21
N SER A 195 15.11 19.87 5.91
CA SER A 195 14.91 21.05 5.06
C SER A 195 13.44 21.49 4.96
N GLY A 196 12.53 20.86 5.67
CA GLY A 196 11.11 21.13 5.53
C GLY A 196 10.52 20.68 4.22
N LYS A 197 11.20 19.81 3.49
CA LYS A 197 10.80 19.42 2.15
C LYS A 197 9.85 18.24 2.07
N GLY A 198 9.27 17.88 3.15
CA GLY A 198 8.28 16.84 3.18
C GLY A 198 8.47 15.89 4.35
N PHE A 199 7.67 14.88 4.38
CA PHE A 199 7.69 13.88 5.43
C PHE A 199 7.58 12.49 4.82
N ILE A 200 7.98 11.50 5.59
CA ILE A 200 7.88 10.10 5.19
C ILE A 200 6.86 9.42 6.09
N SER A 201 5.74 9.01 5.52
CA SER A 201 4.67 8.33 6.24
C SER A 201 4.65 6.82 5.99
N LYS A 202 5.37 6.37 4.98
CA LYS A 202 5.46 4.97 4.58
C LYS A 202 6.85 4.66 4.05
N TYR A 203 7.21 3.39 4.07
CA TYR A 203 8.53 2.95 3.61
C TYR A 203 8.39 1.76 2.66
N PRO A 204 9.02 1.80 1.49
CA PRO A 204 8.96 0.72 0.53
C PRO A 204 10.03 -0.33 0.79
N ARG A 205 9.68 -1.59 0.69
CA ARG A 205 10.62 -2.69 0.61
C ARG A 205 10.42 -3.46 -0.69
N LEU A 206 11.48 -3.71 -1.38
CA LEU A 206 11.43 -4.45 -2.63
C LEU A 206 11.26 -5.93 -2.37
N VAL A 207 10.27 -6.51 -3.01
CA VAL A 207 9.98 -7.93 -3.01
C VAL A 207 10.17 -8.46 -4.43
N ARG A 208 10.68 -9.65 -4.55
CA ARG A 208 10.87 -10.34 -5.82
C ARG A 208 10.27 -11.73 -5.74
N ASP A 209 9.65 -12.18 -6.79
CA ASP A 209 9.20 -13.56 -6.92
C ASP A 209 10.16 -14.43 -7.72
N ILE A 210 9.89 -15.74 -7.74
CA ILE A 210 10.74 -16.72 -8.43
C ILE A 210 10.80 -16.49 -9.94
N GLN A 211 9.83 -15.81 -10.51
CA GLN A 211 9.82 -15.47 -11.94
C GLN A 211 10.71 -14.27 -12.26
N GLY A 212 11.21 -13.60 -11.24
CA GLY A 212 12.07 -12.43 -11.38
C GLY A 212 11.33 -11.12 -11.44
N SER A 213 10.02 -11.13 -11.30
CA SER A 213 9.21 -9.92 -11.20
C SER A 213 9.39 -9.28 -9.83
N THR A 214 9.18 -7.98 -9.75
CA THR A 214 9.37 -7.23 -8.52
C THR A 214 8.16 -6.34 -8.23
N ILE A 215 7.95 -6.10 -6.94
CA ILE A 215 6.93 -5.19 -6.42
C ILE A 215 7.44 -4.57 -5.14
N TYR A 216 7.04 -3.36 -4.83
CA TYR A 216 7.28 -2.80 -3.51
C TYR A 216 6.11 -3.10 -2.58
N THR A 217 6.43 -3.50 -1.37
CA THR A 217 5.46 -3.48 -0.27
C THR A 217 5.64 -2.21 0.54
N TYR A 218 4.55 -1.55 0.86
CA TYR A 218 4.57 -0.38 1.71
C TYR A 218 4.27 -0.73 3.15
N THR A 219 5.01 -0.13 4.04
CA THR A 219 4.74 -0.18 5.47
C THR A 219 4.71 1.22 6.04
N ASN A 220 3.58 1.59 6.61
CA ASN A 220 3.43 2.90 7.23
C ASN A 220 4.32 3.05 8.46
N THR A 221 4.72 4.27 8.73
CA THR A 221 5.40 4.61 9.99
C THR A 221 4.50 4.43 11.22
N THR A 222 3.20 4.34 11.02
CA THR A 222 2.21 4.06 12.07
C THR A 222 1.93 2.56 12.27
N CYS A 223 2.50 1.69 11.43
CA CYS A 223 2.29 0.26 11.55
C CYS A 223 2.93 -0.28 12.84
N PRO A 224 2.16 -0.93 13.73
CA PRO A 224 2.65 -1.27 15.06
C PRO A 224 3.77 -2.30 15.06
N TYR A 225 3.84 -3.17 14.05
CA TYR A 225 4.88 -4.20 13.95
C TYR A 225 6.02 -3.80 13.00
N ARG A 226 6.13 -2.55 12.63
CA ARG A 226 7.06 -2.09 11.58
C ARG A 226 8.54 -2.29 11.92
N ARG A 227 8.91 -2.20 13.18
CA ARG A 227 10.31 -2.37 13.59
C ARG A 227 10.53 -2.85 15.03
N ASP A 228 9.56 -2.83 15.89
CA ASP A 228 9.72 -3.12 17.32
C ASP A 228 10.09 -4.57 17.60
N GLY A 229 11.36 -4.88 17.46
CA GLY A 229 11.88 -6.23 17.54
C GLY A 229 11.58 -7.10 16.32
N VAL A 230 10.80 -6.61 15.39
CA VAL A 230 10.43 -7.32 14.17
C VAL A 230 11.48 -7.03 13.10
N LYS A 231 12.05 -8.08 12.59
CA LYS A 231 13.03 -8.02 11.50
C LYS A 231 12.39 -8.48 10.21
N LEU A 232 12.95 -8.05 9.10
CA LEU A 232 12.58 -8.60 7.82
C LEU A 232 12.76 -10.13 7.84
N PRO A 233 11.74 -10.88 7.47
CA PRO A 233 11.90 -12.32 7.28
C PRO A 233 12.94 -12.60 6.20
N TYR A 234 13.78 -13.56 6.48
CA TYR A 234 14.90 -13.87 5.59
C TYR A 234 14.56 -14.90 4.51
N GLY A 235 13.52 -15.64 4.67
CA GLY A 235 13.21 -16.78 3.83
C GLY A 235 12.43 -16.43 2.57
N SER A 236 11.87 -17.48 1.99
CA SER A 236 10.95 -17.43 0.87
C SER A 236 9.54 -17.80 1.32
N GLY A 237 8.55 -17.34 0.61
CA GLY A 237 7.18 -17.72 0.88
C GLY A 237 6.16 -16.83 0.21
N THR A 238 5.07 -16.59 0.90
CA THR A 238 3.96 -15.78 0.37
C THR A 238 3.87 -14.42 1.04
N LEU A 239 3.43 -13.46 0.27
CA LEU A 239 3.11 -12.12 0.75
C LEU A 239 1.65 -11.83 0.45
N THR A 240 0.84 -11.74 1.49
CA THR A 240 -0.57 -11.38 1.37
C THR A 240 -0.75 -9.91 1.67
N GLY A 241 -1.64 -9.26 0.96
CA GLY A 241 -1.97 -7.87 1.23
C GLY A 241 -2.93 -7.28 0.23
N VAL A 242 -3.26 -6.04 0.45
CA VAL A 242 -4.08 -5.27 -0.46
C VAL A 242 -3.21 -4.65 -1.54
N VAL A 243 -3.59 -4.86 -2.78
CA VAL A 243 -2.89 -4.25 -3.93
C VAL A 243 -3.33 -2.80 -4.05
N VAL A 244 -2.36 -1.92 -4.13
CA VAL A 244 -2.59 -0.47 -4.25
C VAL A 244 -1.76 0.12 -5.38
N SER A 245 -2.08 1.34 -5.75
CA SER A 245 -1.24 2.16 -6.63
C SER A 245 -1.12 3.54 -6.00
N GLU A 246 0.01 3.77 -5.39
CA GLU A 246 0.29 4.99 -4.66
C GLU A 246 1.65 5.53 -5.07
N LEU A 247 1.77 6.84 -5.07
CA LEU A 247 3.04 7.48 -5.30
C LEU A 247 3.94 7.36 -4.08
N TYR A 248 5.22 7.34 -4.32
CA TYR A 248 6.21 7.44 -3.25
C TYR A 248 6.96 8.76 -3.39
N PRO A 249 7.03 9.55 -2.32
CA PRO A 249 7.78 10.79 -2.36
C PRO A 249 9.24 10.52 -2.66
N ASN A 250 9.72 11.14 -3.71
CA ASN A 250 11.05 10.96 -4.21
C ASN A 250 11.81 12.28 -4.06
N TYR A 251 12.31 12.55 -2.87
CA TYR A 251 12.96 13.80 -2.58
C TYR A 251 14.39 13.84 -3.12
N VAL A 252 14.66 14.81 -3.94
CA VAL A 252 16.02 15.14 -4.34
C VAL A 252 16.59 16.13 -3.34
N TYR A 253 17.72 15.78 -2.75
CA TYR A 253 18.34 16.62 -1.75
C TYR A 253 18.76 17.97 -2.35
N GLY A 254 18.21 19.02 -1.79
CA GLY A 254 18.48 20.37 -2.28
C GLY A 254 17.44 20.94 -3.22
N ASP A 255 16.50 20.12 -3.68
CA ASP A 255 15.42 20.57 -4.53
C ASP A 255 14.27 21.19 -3.72
N ASN A 256 13.54 22.08 -4.34
CA ASN A 256 12.47 22.81 -3.68
C ASN A 256 11.09 22.43 -4.15
N ASP A 257 10.99 21.70 -5.23
CA ASP A 257 9.71 21.32 -5.81
C ASP A 257 9.27 19.95 -5.30
N ASP A 258 8.57 19.96 -4.19
CA ASP A 258 8.14 18.72 -3.55
C ASP A 258 7.06 17.98 -4.33
N ASP A 259 6.22 18.69 -5.05
CA ASP A 259 5.07 18.08 -5.69
C ASP A 259 5.45 17.30 -6.96
N ASP A 260 6.51 17.69 -7.60
CA ASP A 260 7.04 16.98 -8.76
C ASP A 260 7.89 15.77 -8.39
N LEU A 261 8.16 15.60 -7.11
CA LEU A 261 9.05 14.54 -6.63
C LEU A 261 8.32 13.28 -6.17
N CYS A 262 7.01 13.27 -6.26
CA CYS A 262 6.26 12.05 -6.03
C CYS A 262 6.46 11.12 -7.21
N GLY A 263 7.14 10.02 -6.96
CA GLY A 263 7.50 9.05 -7.96
C GLY A 263 6.60 7.84 -8.00
N ASN A 264 6.42 7.30 -9.19
CA ASN A 264 5.84 6.00 -9.37
C ASN A 264 6.94 4.95 -9.27
N ILE A 265 6.88 4.13 -8.24
CA ILE A 265 7.84 3.02 -8.05
C ILE A 265 7.24 1.69 -8.47
N GLY A 266 6.47 1.70 -9.50
CA GLY A 266 5.77 0.56 -10.07
C GLY A 266 4.28 0.83 -10.21
N ARG A 267 3.65 0.15 -11.14
CA ARG A 267 2.21 0.30 -11.38
C ARG A 267 1.40 -0.13 -10.16
N TYR A 268 1.87 -1.14 -9.45
CA TYR A 268 1.24 -1.67 -8.25
C TYR A 268 2.23 -1.73 -7.10
N GLN A 269 1.71 -1.62 -5.91
CA GLN A 269 2.37 -1.93 -4.65
C GLN A 269 1.43 -2.79 -3.83
N ILE A 270 1.92 -3.36 -2.74
CA ILE A 270 1.10 -4.19 -1.86
C ILE A 270 1.26 -3.74 -0.42
N ARG A 271 0.14 -3.71 0.31
CA ARG A 271 0.09 -3.38 1.74
C ARG A 271 -0.35 -4.60 2.53
N HIS A 272 0.56 -5.22 3.24
CA HIS A 272 0.23 -6.24 4.23
C HIS A 272 -0.60 -5.63 5.36
N GLN A 273 -1.49 -6.40 5.94
CA GLN A 273 -2.42 -5.94 6.98
C GLN A 273 -2.11 -6.54 8.35
N ALA A 274 -1.24 -7.51 8.42
CA ALA A 274 -0.72 -8.13 9.63
C ALA A 274 0.69 -8.63 9.39
N TYR A 275 1.48 -8.79 10.42
CA TYR A 275 2.82 -9.35 10.26
C TYR A 275 2.79 -10.77 9.68
N SER A 276 1.78 -11.54 10.05
CA SER A 276 1.58 -12.90 9.52
C SER A 276 1.28 -12.96 8.02
N ASP A 277 0.93 -11.85 7.40
CA ASP A 277 0.78 -11.78 5.95
C ASP A 277 2.11 -11.94 5.20
N ILE A 278 3.21 -11.77 5.90
CA ILE A 278 4.55 -11.95 5.35
C ILE A 278 5.04 -13.33 5.81
N ALA A 279 4.63 -14.36 5.09
CA ALA A 279 4.93 -15.74 5.42
C ALA A 279 6.15 -16.25 4.65
N PHE A 280 7.30 -15.63 4.88
CA PHE A 280 8.59 -16.02 4.29
C PHE A 280 9.32 -16.98 5.22
N ASP A 281 8.70 -18.11 5.49
CA ASP A 281 9.14 -19.09 6.49
C ASP A 281 9.87 -20.30 5.88
N LYS A 282 9.98 -20.33 4.57
CA LYS A 282 10.71 -21.37 3.85
C LYS A 282 12.16 -20.96 3.65
N GLU A 283 12.98 -21.93 3.32
CA GLU A 283 14.36 -21.66 2.96
C GLU A 283 14.43 -20.68 1.77
N ARG A 284 15.38 -19.77 1.83
CA ARG A 284 15.58 -18.80 0.77
C ARG A 284 15.99 -19.50 -0.53
N THR A 285 15.24 -19.27 -1.58
CA THR A 285 15.45 -19.95 -2.88
C THR A 285 16.27 -19.14 -3.85
N PHE A 286 16.33 -17.82 -3.68
CA PHE A 286 17.11 -16.97 -4.57
C PHE A 286 18.49 -16.73 -3.99
N SER A 287 19.49 -17.36 -4.57
CA SER A 287 20.88 -17.09 -4.19
C SER A 287 21.39 -15.76 -4.70
N ASN A 288 20.73 -15.19 -5.68
CA ASN A 288 21.22 -14.08 -6.47
C ASN A 288 20.33 -12.85 -6.48
N ILE A 289 19.57 -12.60 -5.49
CA ILE A 289 19.01 -11.26 -5.33
C ILE A 289 20.08 -10.36 -4.80
N LEU A 290 20.41 -9.43 -5.60
CA LEU A 290 21.60 -8.69 -5.38
C LEU A 290 21.38 -7.42 -4.62
N LEU A 291 20.37 -6.71 -5.02
CA LEU A 291 20.29 -5.31 -4.73
C LEU A 291 18.88 -4.90 -4.44
N GLU A 292 18.74 -4.14 -3.42
CA GLU A 292 17.63 -3.24 -3.28
C GLU A 292 18.05 -1.88 -3.82
N PHE A 293 17.41 -1.45 -4.87
CA PHE A 293 17.66 -0.13 -5.42
C PHE A 293 16.91 0.90 -4.60
N ARG A 294 17.64 1.75 -3.96
CA ARG A 294 17.06 2.85 -3.22
C ARG A 294 16.88 4.03 -4.12
N TYR A 295 15.68 4.37 -4.28
CA TYR A 295 15.27 5.42 -5.16
C TYR A 295 15.77 6.74 -4.66
N ALA A 296 16.23 7.46 -5.58
CA ALA A 296 16.42 8.87 -5.50
C ALA A 296 17.25 9.45 -4.38
N ALA A 297 17.89 10.46 -4.75
CA ALA A 297 18.52 11.35 -3.82
C ALA A 297 17.50 11.84 -2.78
N GLY A 298 17.88 11.98 -1.59
CA GLY A 298 16.99 12.38 -0.52
C GLY A 298 16.31 11.25 0.23
N PHE A 299 16.11 10.11 -0.40
CA PHE A 299 15.66 8.95 0.31
C PHE A 299 16.80 8.35 1.13
N ARG A 300 16.58 8.14 2.40
CA ARG A 300 17.64 7.70 3.31
C ARG A 300 17.32 6.36 3.94
N SER A 301 18.35 5.55 4.07
CA SER A 301 18.34 4.37 4.89
C SER A 301 18.47 4.71 6.37
N GLU A 302 18.51 3.71 7.23
CA GLU A 302 18.67 3.88 8.67
C GLU A 302 19.92 4.62 9.08
N ASP A 303 20.98 4.47 8.29
CA ASP A 303 22.22 5.19 8.49
C ASP A 303 22.24 6.59 7.86
N GLY A 304 21.13 7.02 7.31
CA GLY A 304 20.99 8.34 6.76
C GLY A 304 21.53 8.52 5.35
N VAL A 305 21.80 7.44 4.65
CA VAL A 305 22.39 7.47 3.31
C VAL A 305 21.51 6.71 2.32
N SER A 306 21.36 7.28 1.14
CA SER A 306 20.76 6.56 0.01
C SER A 306 21.85 5.81 -0.73
N TYR A 307 21.66 4.53 -0.89
CA TYR A 307 22.67 3.73 -1.57
C TYR A 307 22.14 2.41 -2.09
N PHE A 308 22.97 1.78 -2.85
CA PHE A 308 22.83 0.43 -3.29
C PHE A 308 23.45 -0.51 -2.28
N ARG A 309 22.78 -1.61 -1.99
CA ARG A 309 23.33 -2.66 -1.16
C ARG A 309 23.21 -4.01 -1.84
N PRO A 310 24.27 -4.73 -2.05
CA PRO A 310 24.13 -6.12 -2.45
C PRO A 310 23.56 -6.94 -1.30
N THR A 311 22.85 -7.95 -1.65
CA THR A 311 22.47 -8.96 -0.68
C THR A 311 23.66 -9.84 -0.36
N GLU A 312 23.64 -10.41 0.81
CA GLU A 312 24.70 -11.30 1.23
C GLU A 312 24.85 -12.49 0.27
N GLY A 313 26.02 -12.96 0.08
CA GLY A 313 26.31 -14.04 -0.85
C GLY A 313 26.65 -13.58 -2.26
N GLN A 314 26.53 -12.30 -2.52
CA GLN A 314 26.95 -11.73 -3.78
C GLN A 314 28.41 -11.30 -3.70
N ALA A 315 29.22 -11.88 -4.53
CA ALA A 315 30.61 -11.50 -4.61
C ALA A 315 30.80 -10.21 -5.39
N THR A 316 30.09 -10.10 -6.48
CA THR A 316 30.18 -8.95 -7.36
C THR A 316 28.86 -8.68 -8.06
N ALA A 317 28.60 -7.44 -8.34
CA ALA A 317 27.55 -7.00 -9.22
C ALA A 317 28.07 -5.89 -10.10
N ARG A 318 27.62 -5.86 -11.33
CA ARG A 318 28.05 -4.83 -12.28
C ARG A 318 26.84 -4.01 -12.71
N PHE A 319 27.04 -2.74 -12.75
CA PHE A 319 26.03 -1.79 -13.16
C PHE A 319 26.54 -0.99 -14.34
N LEU A 320 25.61 -0.53 -15.13
CA LEU A 320 25.92 0.49 -16.12
C LEU A 320 25.70 1.86 -15.52
N HIS A 321 26.71 2.67 -15.56
CA HIS A 321 26.56 4.07 -15.28
C HIS A 321 25.60 4.74 -16.27
N SER A 322 25.07 5.88 -15.94
CA SER A 322 24.18 6.65 -16.83
C SER A 322 24.79 6.94 -18.21
N THR A 323 26.11 6.91 -18.32
CA THR A 323 26.82 7.05 -19.58
C THR A 323 27.01 5.71 -20.31
N GLY A 324 26.52 4.62 -19.79
CA GLY A 324 26.73 3.28 -20.34
C GLY A 324 28.02 2.60 -19.86
N ALA A 325 28.86 3.27 -19.12
CA ALA A 325 30.09 2.67 -18.62
C ALA A 325 29.81 1.69 -17.48
N ALA A 326 30.49 0.56 -17.51
CA ALA A 326 30.38 -0.42 -16.43
C ALA A 326 31.18 0.08 -15.21
N VAL A 327 30.55 -0.04 -14.08
CA VAL A 327 31.17 0.32 -12.81
C VAL A 327 31.15 -0.85 -11.85
N THR A 328 32.04 -0.82 -10.90
CA THR A 328 32.18 -1.87 -9.92
C THR A 328 31.78 -1.35 -8.54
N TYR A 329 31.18 -2.20 -7.78
CA TYR A 329 30.61 -1.87 -6.48
C TYR A 329 31.31 -2.63 -5.36
N CYS A 330 31.68 -1.94 -4.32
CA CYS A 330 32.29 -2.55 -3.15
C CYS A 330 31.33 -2.44 -1.96
N PRO A 331 30.80 -3.55 -1.46
CA PRO A 331 29.80 -3.49 -0.40
C PRO A 331 30.31 -2.91 0.91
N SER A 332 31.60 -2.90 1.13
CA SER A 332 32.16 -2.40 2.39
C SER A 332 32.20 -0.88 2.47
N THR A 333 32.19 -0.20 1.35
CA THR A 333 32.38 1.25 1.32
C THR A 333 31.34 2.01 0.55
N PHE A 334 30.52 1.31 -0.20
CA PHE A 334 29.62 1.93 -1.12
C PHE A 334 28.36 2.47 -0.44
N ASN A 335 27.89 3.61 -0.89
CA ASN A 335 26.73 4.25 -0.34
C ASN A 335 25.66 4.64 -1.34
N TYR A 336 25.98 4.85 -2.58
CA TYR A 336 24.97 5.12 -3.61
C TYR A 336 25.51 4.84 -5.00
N ILE A 337 24.60 4.67 -5.90
CA ILE A 337 24.89 4.25 -7.23
C ILE A 337 24.82 5.41 -8.22
N GLY A 338 25.51 5.21 -9.32
CA GLY A 338 25.33 6.05 -10.48
C GLY A 338 26.11 7.31 -10.46
N TRP A 339 26.87 7.52 -9.42
CA TRP A 339 27.67 8.70 -9.37
C TRP A 339 29.10 8.42 -9.01
N THR A 340 29.95 8.95 -9.77
CA THR A 340 31.37 8.75 -9.59
C THR A 340 32.05 9.95 -9.03
N GLY A 341 31.37 11.00 -8.95
CA GLY A 341 31.93 12.24 -8.44
C GLY A 341 32.76 13.01 -9.37
N THR A 342 33.46 12.40 -10.26
CA THR A 342 34.23 13.14 -11.08
C THR A 342 34.63 12.52 -12.29
N SER A 343 34.96 12.60 -12.72
CA SER A 343 35.58 12.43 -13.79
C SER A 343 35.67 11.23 -14.49
N ALA A 344 35.95 10.33 -13.96
CA ALA A 344 36.29 9.26 -14.80
C ALA A 344 35.14 8.43 -15.19
N GLY A 345 34.05 8.73 -14.64
CA GLY A 345 32.86 8.08 -15.05
C GLY A 345 32.72 6.64 -14.65
N VAL A 346 33.79 5.96 -14.60
CA VAL A 346 33.72 4.53 -14.38
C VAL A 346 34.39 4.07 -13.17
N ALA A 347 35.27 4.75 -12.80
CA ALA A 347 36.07 4.27 -11.74
C ALA A 347 35.35 4.53 -10.58
N PRO A 348 35.81 3.87 -9.64
CA PRO A 348 34.92 3.29 -8.72
C PRO A 348 33.87 4.27 -8.27
N PHE A 349 32.77 3.75 -7.81
CA PHE A 349 31.84 4.56 -7.09
C PHE A 349 32.53 5.14 -5.87
N LYS A 350 32.10 6.32 -5.52
CA LYS A 350 32.46 6.91 -4.23
C LYS A 350 31.29 6.86 -3.30
N ASN A 351 31.55 6.58 -2.06
CA ASN A 351 30.55 6.76 -1.05
C ASN A 351 30.32 8.26 -0.80
N HIS A 352 29.35 8.60 0.00
CA HIS A 352 29.01 9.98 0.30
C HIS A 352 30.13 10.76 1.00
N LYS A 353 31.13 10.08 1.49
CA LYS A 353 32.35 10.70 2.07
C LYS A 353 33.49 10.83 1.08
N GLY A 354 33.26 10.45 -0.17
CA GLY A 354 34.28 10.53 -1.19
C GLY A 354 35.27 9.37 -1.21
N VAL A 355 35.04 8.36 -0.41
CA VAL A 355 35.90 7.18 -0.40
C VAL A 355 35.59 6.30 -1.59
N ASP A 356 36.60 5.84 -2.24
CA ASP A 356 36.43 4.95 -3.38
C ASP A 356 35.81 3.63 -2.98
N ALA A 357 34.94 3.14 -3.83
CA ALA A 357 34.26 1.88 -3.66
C ALA A 357 34.37 1.05 -4.96
N SER A 358 34.53 -0.24 -4.79
CA SER A 358 34.58 -1.18 -5.89
C SER A 358 33.78 -2.40 -5.57
N LEU A 359 33.39 -3.18 -6.54
CA LEU A 359 32.74 -4.45 -6.34
C LEU A 359 33.71 -5.57 -6.09
#